data_84e96e2e620bc848c689c74fe4400e83
#
_entry.id   84e96e2e620bc848c689c74fe4400e83
#
_cell.length_a   1.000
_cell.length_b   1.000
_cell.length_c   1.000
_cell.angle_alpha   90.00
_cell.angle_beta   90.00
_cell.angle_gamma   90.00
#
_symmetry.space_group_name_H-M   'P 1'
#
loop_
_entity.id
_entity.type
_entity.pdbx_description
1 polymer ?
#
loop_
_entity_poly.entity_id
_entity_poly.type
_entity_poly.pdbx_seq_one_letter_code
_entity_poly.pdbx_strand_id
1 'polypeptide(L)'
;MNYKFPTTLEEYINEHRKMWTWIAEETLKRKKPVSKYDYLSKYNLYNLLGGNCWMCEYAYREIKGDCNNCPLQWLDIDGIEISCCCESPWSLSRAWLAEDDYQKAYELAYKIANLKVKRRNCYD
;
A
#
# COMPACT_ATOMS: atom_id res chain seq x y z
N MET A 1 -2.58 24.82 4.45
CA MET A 1 -2.00 23.94 5.47
C MET A 1 -0.92 23.06 4.86
N ASN A 2 0.22 23.01 5.50
CA ASN A 2 1.35 22.25 4.98
C ASN A 2 1.31 20.81 5.45
N TYR A 3 1.39 19.90 4.49
CA TYR A 3 1.49 18.50 4.79
C TYR A 3 2.94 18.14 5.13
N LYS A 4 3.14 17.48 6.25
CA LYS A 4 4.48 17.06 6.63
C LYS A 4 4.76 15.69 6.04
N PHE A 5 5.67 15.64 5.09
CA PHE A 5 6.02 14.40 4.43
C PHE A 5 6.79 13.48 5.38
N PRO A 6 6.55 12.16 5.32
CA PRO A 6 7.27 11.23 6.19
C PRO A 6 8.77 11.25 5.93
N THR A 7 9.56 10.98 6.97
CA THR A 7 11.00 10.89 6.84
C THR A 7 11.57 9.61 7.42
N THR A 8 10.82 8.89 8.24
CA THR A 8 11.28 7.64 8.83
C THR A 8 10.46 6.47 8.30
N LEU A 9 11.03 5.27 8.37
CA LEU A 9 10.31 4.07 7.95
C LEU A 9 8.98 3.94 8.68
N GLU A 10 8.98 4.19 9.98
CA GLU A 10 7.75 4.08 10.77
C GLU A 10 6.68 5.04 10.27
N GLU A 11 7.07 6.27 9.94
CA GLU A 11 6.13 7.25 9.42
C GLU A 11 5.56 6.84 8.07
N TYR A 12 6.40 6.28 7.19
CA TYR A 12 5.93 5.79 5.89
C TYR A 12 4.97 4.62 6.08
N ILE A 13 5.27 3.72 7.00
CA ILE A 13 4.39 2.58 7.27
C ILE A 13 3.06 3.06 7.81
N ASN A 14 3.07 4.06 8.70
CA ASN A 14 1.84 4.62 9.23
C ASN A 14 0.99 5.24 8.13
N GLU A 15 1.61 5.94 7.18
CA GLU A 15 0.86 6.51 6.06
C GLU A 15 0.30 5.42 5.15
N HIS A 16 1.06 4.36 4.92
CA HIS A 16 0.58 3.23 4.15
C HIS A 16 -0.67 2.62 4.80
N ARG A 17 -0.59 2.35 6.10
CA ARG A 17 -1.71 1.73 6.82
C ARG A 17 -2.92 2.64 6.86
N LYS A 18 -2.68 3.92 7.05
CA LYS A 18 -3.74 4.91 7.08
C LYS A 18 -4.48 4.97 5.75
N MET A 19 -3.74 4.99 4.65
CA MET A 19 -4.34 5.03 3.32
C MET A 19 -5.17 3.78 3.04
N TRP A 20 -4.59 2.60 3.26
CA TRP A 20 -5.28 1.36 2.93
C TRP A 20 -6.44 1.06 3.86
N THR A 21 -6.34 1.45 5.14
CA THR A 21 -7.47 1.34 6.05
C THR A 21 -8.61 2.24 5.59
N TRP A 22 -8.28 3.45 5.18
CA TRP A 22 -9.30 4.38 4.66
C TRP A 22 -9.96 3.79 3.41
N ILE A 23 -9.16 3.26 2.49
CA ILE A 23 -9.69 2.64 1.27
C ILE A 23 -10.64 1.50 1.61
N ALA A 24 -10.24 0.64 2.55
CA ALA A 24 -11.09 -0.48 2.95
C ALA A 24 -12.41 0.01 3.54
N GLU A 25 -12.34 0.95 4.46
CA GLU A 25 -13.54 1.45 5.14
C GLU A 25 -14.48 2.17 4.18
N GLU A 26 -13.92 2.98 3.28
CA GLU A 26 -14.75 3.69 2.31
C GLU A 26 -15.36 2.74 1.28
N THR A 27 -14.64 1.68 0.93
CA THR A 27 -15.17 0.66 0.02
C THR A 27 -16.42 0.03 0.63
N LEU A 28 -16.34 -0.33 1.90
CA LEU A 28 -17.47 -0.93 2.59
C LEU A 28 -18.64 0.05 2.74
N LYS A 29 -18.32 1.30 3.09
CA LYS A 29 -19.30 2.33 3.30
C LYS A 29 -20.04 2.70 2.01
N ARG A 30 -19.32 2.83 0.92
CA ARG A 30 -19.89 3.22 -0.37
C ARG A 30 -20.44 2.04 -1.16
N LYS A 31 -20.15 0.82 -0.73
CA LYS A 31 -20.57 -0.40 -1.39
C LYS A 31 -20.08 -0.48 -2.84
N LYS A 32 -18.85 -0.02 -3.04
CA LYS A 32 -18.18 -0.11 -4.35
C LYS A 32 -16.68 0.02 -4.12
N PRO A 33 -15.85 -0.53 -5.01
CA PRO A 33 -14.40 -0.37 -4.87
C PRO A 33 -14.00 1.10 -4.91
N VAL A 34 -13.07 1.46 -4.04
CA VAL A 34 -12.55 2.83 -3.93
C VAL A 34 -11.08 2.79 -4.32
N SER A 35 -10.62 3.76 -5.09
CA SER A 35 -9.27 3.76 -5.63
C SER A 35 -8.29 4.52 -4.74
N LYS A 36 -7.00 4.29 -4.99
CA LYS A 36 -5.97 5.10 -4.34
C LYS A 36 -6.12 6.57 -4.70
N TYR A 37 -6.52 6.84 -5.93
CA TYR A 37 -6.72 8.20 -6.39
C TYR A 37 -7.74 8.94 -5.53
N ASP A 38 -8.79 8.25 -5.11
CA ASP A 38 -9.80 8.85 -4.25
C ASP A 38 -9.19 9.35 -2.94
N TYR A 39 -8.30 8.55 -2.35
CA TYR A 39 -7.62 8.94 -1.14
C TYR A 39 -6.66 10.11 -1.38
N LEU A 40 -5.84 9.98 -2.40
CA LEU A 40 -4.83 11.01 -2.68
C LEU A 40 -5.46 12.34 -3.01
N SER A 41 -6.59 12.33 -3.73
CA SER A 41 -7.31 13.55 -4.06
C SER A 41 -7.93 14.18 -2.82
N LYS A 42 -8.51 13.35 -1.95
CA LYS A 42 -9.17 13.85 -0.75
C LYS A 42 -8.20 14.62 0.15
N TYR A 43 -6.97 14.14 0.26
CA TYR A 43 -5.98 14.73 1.14
C TYR A 43 -4.93 15.57 0.42
N ASN A 44 -5.16 15.86 -0.85
CA ASN A 44 -4.25 16.68 -1.67
C ASN A 44 -2.84 16.13 -1.73
N LEU A 45 -2.73 14.80 -1.82
CA LEU A 45 -1.42 14.14 -1.85
C LEU A 45 -1.02 13.68 -3.25
N TYR A 46 -1.91 13.84 -4.22
CA TYR A 46 -1.70 13.30 -5.56
C TYR A 46 -0.38 13.77 -6.17
N ASN A 47 -0.05 15.04 -6.01
CA ASN A 47 1.18 15.58 -6.60
C ASN A 47 2.42 15.32 -5.75
N LEU A 48 2.25 14.77 -4.56
CA LEU A 48 3.37 14.51 -3.66
C LEU A 48 3.91 13.09 -3.79
N LEU A 49 3.05 12.16 -4.23
CA LEU A 49 3.46 10.77 -4.40
C LEU A 49 3.61 10.46 -5.89
N GLY A 50 4.84 10.42 -6.35
CA GLY A 50 5.08 10.17 -7.77
C GLY A 50 4.65 8.79 -8.22
N GLY A 51 4.69 7.82 -7.33
CA GLY A 51 4.38 6.44 -7.67
C GLY A 51 3.11 5.90 -7.07
N ASN A 52 2.32 6.72 -6.43
CA ASN A 52 1.05 6.32 -5.85
C ASN A 52 1.12 5.25 -4.76
N CYS A 53 2.28 5.04 -4.19
CA CYS A 53 2.48 4.05 -3.14
C CYS A 53 3.48 4.57 -2.12
N TRP A 54 3.05 4.64 -0.85
CA TRP A 54 3.93 5.16 0.20
C TRP A 54 5.21 4.37 0.35
N MET A 55 5.14 3.04 0.19
CA MET A 55 6.32 2.22 0.37
C MET A 55 7.28 2.35 -0.82
N CYS A 56 6.74 2.58 -2.02
CA CYS A 56 7.60 2.88 -3.17
C CYS A 56 8.30 4.21 -2.97
N GLU A 57 7.61 5.18 -2.40
CA GLU A 57 8.24 6.47 -2.10
C GLU A 57 9.36 6.32 -1.08
N TYR A 58 9.15 5.48 -0.06
CA TYR A 58 10.20 5.21 0.90
C TYR A 58 11.43 4.60 0.21
N ALA A 59 11.20 3.57 -0.60
CA ALA A 59 12.30 2.91 -1.26
C ALA A 59 13.07 3.88 -2.16
N TYR A 60 12.35 4.69 -2.89
CA TYR A 60 12.96 5.65 -3.81
C TYR A 60 13.71 6.76 -3.09
N ARG A 61 13.09 7.37 -2.08
CA ARG A 61 13.63 8.57 -1.42
C ARG A 61 14.69 8.26 -0.37
N GLU A 62 14.45 7.22 0.44
CA GLU A 62 15.28 7.00 1.61
C GLU A 62 16.39 5.98 1.41
N ILE A 63 16.16 4.98 0.58
CA ILE A 63 17.16 3.94 0.38
C ILE A 63 17.59 3.80 -1.08
N LYS A 64 17.00 4.61 -1.96
CA LYS A 64 17.34 4.65 -3.39
C LYS A 64 17.24 3.29 -4.05
N GLY A 65 16.21 2.54 -3.67
CA GLY A 65 15.94 1.23 -4.21
C GLY A 65 14.67 1.21 -5.04
N ASP A 66 14.20 0.00 -5.33
CA ASP A 66 12.97 -0.20 -6.10
C ASP A 66 12.02 -1.10 -5.33
N CYS A 67 11.03 -1.66 -6.02
CA CYS A 67 10.03 -2.52 -5.39
C CYS A 67 10.63 -3.69 -4.63
N ASN A 68 11.77 -4.21 -5.08
CA ASN A 68 12.41 -5.34 -4.41
C ASN A 68 12.98 -4.95 -3.06
N ASN A 69 13.13 -3.66 -2.82
CA ASN A 69 13.64 -3.15 -1.55
C ASN A 69 12.52 -2.68 -0.63
N CYS A 70 11.28 -2.95 -0.99
CA CYS A 70 10.14 -2.56 -0.18
C CYS A 70 10.20 -3.24 1.18
N PRO A 71 10.05 -2.48 2.28
CA PRO A 71 10.15 -3.07 3.61
C PRO A 71 8.93 -3.87 4.04
N LEU A 72 7.86 -3.86 3.28
CA LEU A 72 6.69 -4.65 3.62
C LEU A 72 6.83 -6.08 3.12
N GLN A 73 6.29 -7.00 3.91
CA GLN A 73 6.25 -8.41 3.54
C GLN A 73 5.02 -8.63 2.67
N TRP A 74 5.18 -8.46 1.36
CA TRP A 74 4.07 -8.61 0.44
C TRP A 74 3.68 -10.07 0.27
N LEU A 75 2.38 -10.29 0.12
CA LEU A 75 1.82 -11.63 0.01
C LEU A 75 0.95 -11.73 -1.23
N ASP A 76 0.78 -12.95 -1.73
CA ASP A 76 -0.23 -13.21 -2.74
C ASP A 76 -1.55 -13.57 -2.06
N ILE A 77 -2.57 -13.87 -2.84
CA ILE A 77 -3.90 -14.14 -2.30
C ILE A 77 -3.96 -15.42 -1.46
N ASP A 78 -2.97 -16.28 -1.59
CA ASP A 78 -2.88 -17.51 -0.81
C ASP A 78 -2.01 -17.35 0.43
N GLY A 79 -1.51 -16.15 0.68
CA GLY A 79 -0.68 -15.89 1.85
C GLY A 79 0.78 -16.23 1.66
N ILE A 80 1.22 -16.47 0.44
CA ILE A 80 2.61 -16.82 0.15
C ILE A 80 3.41 -15.53 -0.08
N GLU A 81 4.57 -15.45 0.54
CA GLU A 81 5.39 -14.25 0.43
C GLU A 81 5.96 -14.09 -0.97
N ILE A 82 5.90 -12.85 -1.48
CA ILE A 82 6.46 -12.48 -2.77
C ILE A 82 7.39 -11.28 -2.55
N SER A 83 8.23 -10.98 -3.53
CA SER A 83 9.27 -9.97 -3.32
C SER A 83 8.75 -8.55 -3.38
N CYS A 84 7.69 -8.27 -4.14
CA CYS A 84 7.12 -6.93 -4.20
C CYS A 84 5.65 -6.99 -4.58
N CYS A 85 4.99 -5.84 -4.47
CA CYS A 85 3.53 -5.78 -4.63
C CYS A 85 3.05 -6.15 -6.03
N CYS A 86 3.90 -6.11 -7.03
CA CYS A 86 3.49 -6.37 -8.40
C CYS A 86 4.19 -7.57 -9.03
N GLU A 87 4.89 -8.36 -8.23
CA GLU A 87 5.64 -9.50 -8.76
C GLU A 87 4.76 -10.55 -9.40
N SER A 88 3.60 -10.81 -8.83
CA SER A 88 2.72 -11.87 -9.27
C SER A 88 1.35 -11.31 -9.62
N PRO A 89 0.68 -11.84 -10.65
CA PRO A 89 -0.70 -11.43 -10.92
C PRO A 89 -1.64 -11.80 -9.77
N TRP A 90 -1.20 -12.69 -8.88
CA TRP A 90 -2.00 -13.10 -7.71
C TRP A 90 -1.63 -12.34 -6.45
N SER A 91 -0.80 -11.29 -6.54
CA SER A 91 -0.47 -10.47 -5.38
C SER A 91 -1.72 -9.79 -4.84
N LEU A 92 -1.73 -9.49 -3.55
CA LEU A 92 -2.86 -8.79 -2.95
C LEU A 92 -3.14 -7.47 -3.67
N SER A 93 -2.09 -6.76 -4.06
CA SER A 93 -2.26 -5.47 -4.73
C SER A 93 -2.94 -5.61 -6.08
N ARG A 94 -2.49 -6.58 -6.89
CA ARG A 94 -3.08 -6.79 -8.22
C ARG A 94 -4.48 -7.37 -8.11
N ALA A 95 -4.70 -8.27 -7.17
CA ALA A 95 -6.03 -8.82 -6.94
C ALA A 95 -7.01 -7.72 -6.54
N TRP A 96 -6.56 -6.82 -5.67
CA TRP A 96 -7.40 -5.68 -5.27
C TRP A 96 -7.73 -4.79 -6.46
N LEU A 97 -6.74 -4.51 -7.28
CA LEU A 97 -6.93 -3.63 -8.43
C LEU A 97 -7.95 -4.18 -9.42
N ALA A 98 -8.01 -5.51 -9.55
CA ALA A 98 -8.89 -6.16 -10.51
C ALA A 98 -10.25 -6.54 -9.93
N GLU A 99 -10.46 -6.33 -8.63
CA GLU A 99 -11.67 -6.81 -7.96
C GLU A 99 -12.85 -5.86 -8.12
N ASP A 100 -13.97 -6.38 -8.61
CA ASP A 100 -15.18 -5.60 -8.82
C ASP A 100 -16.16 -5.73 -7.66
N ASP A 101 -16.09 -6.85 -6.92
CA ASP A 101 -16.97 -7.06 -5.77
C ASP A 101 -16.45 -6.26 -4.58
N TYR A 102 -17.27 -5.35 -4.06
CA TYR A 102 -16.78 -4.44 -3.02
C TYR A 102 -16.44 -5.15 -1.72
N GLN A 103 -17.12 -6.25 -1.39
CA GLN A 103 -16.80 -6.96 -0.16
C GLN A 103 -15.43 -7.63 -0.25
N LYS A 104 -15.12 -8.22 -1.40
CA LYS A 104 -13.81 -8.79 -1.63
C LYS A 104 -12.75 -7.71 -1.71
N ALA A 105 -13.06 -6.58 -2.34
CA ALA A 105 -12.13 -5.46 -2.42
C ALA A 105 -11.82 -4.93 -1.02
N TYR A 106 -12.83 -4.87 -0.16
CA TYR A 106 -12.63 -4.47 1.24
C TYR A 106 -11.64 -5.42 1.94
N GLU A 107 -11.86 -6.73 1.79
CA GLU A 107 -11.01 -7.71 2.44
C GLU A 107 -9.57 -7.61 1.96
N LEU A 108 -9.39 -7.44 0.66
CA LEU A 108 -8.05 -7.31 0.09
C LEU A 108 -7.36 -6.04 0.57
N ALA A 109 -8.07 -4.92 0.56
CA ALA A 109 -7.49 -3.66 1.03
C ALA A 109 -7.13 -3.74 2.51
N TYR A 110 -7.96 -4.39 3.30
CA TYR A 110 -7.70 -4.54 4.72
C TYR A 110 -6.44 -5.39 4.96
N LYS A 111 -6.28 -6.46 4.19
CA LYS A 111 -5.08 -7.29 4.27
C LYS A 111 -3.83 -6.49 3.89
N ILE A 112 -3.92 -5.66 2.86
CA ILE A 112 -2.79 -4.82 2.45
C ILE A 112 -2.45 -3.82 3.56
N ALA A 113 -3.46 -3.25 4.21
CA ALA A 113 -3.24 -2.29 5.30
C ALA A 113 -2.48 -2.93 6.45
N ASN A 114 -2.64 -4.23 6.64
CA ASN A 114 -2.07 -4.92 7.80
C ASN A 114 -0.88 -5.80 7.46
N LEU A 115 -0.24 -5.60 6.32
CA LEU A 115 0.96 -6.34 5.98
C LEU A 115 2.06 -6.08 7.00
N LYS A 116 2.84 -7.11 7.27
CA LYS A 116 3.93 -7.02 8.24
C LYS A 116 5.16 -6.41 7.59
N VAL A 117 6.04 -5.88 8.44
CA VAL A 117 7.33 -5.34 8.01
C VAL A 117 8.31 -6.49 7.90
N LYS A 118 9.13 -6.49 6.86
CA LYS A 118 10.16 -7.50 6.69
C LYS A 118 11.18 -7.41 7.82
N ARG A 119 11.78 -8.55 8.15
CA ARG A 119 12.83 -8.55 9.15
C ARG A 119 14.05 -7.84 8.59
N ARG A 120 14.68 -7.07 9.48
CA ARG A 120 15.81 -6.26 9.08
C ARG A 120 17.01 -7.08 8.61
N ASN A 121 17.19 -8.21 9.21
CA ASN A 121 18.37 -9.02 8.93
C ASN A 121 18.35 -9.69 7.57
N CYS A 122 17.33 -9.45 6.78
CA CYS A 122 17.25 -10.08 5.48
C CYS A 122 18.32 -9.58 4.52
N TYR A 123 18.98 -8.50 4.86
CA TYR A 123 20.05 -7.98 4.01
C TYR A 123 21.24 -7.50 4.82
N ASP A 124 21.34 -8.01 5.98
CA ASP A 124 22.49 -7.73 6.84
C ASP A 124 23.72 -8.46 6.34
#